data_4034aed782af3202fb7057a2168b11b4
#
_entry.id   4034aed782af3202fb7057a2168b11b4
#
_cell.length_a   1.000
_cell.length_b   1.000
_cell.length_c   1.000
_cell.angle_alpha   90.00
_cell.angle_beta   90.00
_cell.angle_gamma   90.00
#
_symmetry.space_group_name_H-M   'P 1'
#
loop_
_entity.id
_entity.type
_entity.pdbx_description
1 polymer ?
#
loop_
_entity_poly.entity_id
_entity_poly.type
_entity_poly.pdbx_seq_one_letter_code
_entity_poly.pdbx_strand_id
1 'polypeptide(L)'
;MKIARIAVNQFRLPGVEVVAQLVRHYPQGAHFAHSIGYVGRINEKESKALDSVEYRGTQSIGKTGIERFYESELHGHVGYEEVETNAQGRVLRVLKHTDPIPGKNIVLSLDIHLQEAAEEALGDRRGSVVALDPQTGEVLAMVSKPSFDPNMFVTGISFKEYAALHDSIDRPLFNRVLRGLYAPGSTIKPEVAIAGLDSGVVTAQTRVFDPGYYQLPDFDHKYRNWNHSGDGWVDMDAAIMRSNDTYFYDLAHKLGIDRLHDYLAEFGLGQKVSLDMFEESAGLMPSQAWKRATRRQPWFPGETVILGIGQGYMQVTPLQLAQATALIANKGVWNRPHLAKTINGVAPVDENPMPNVVLKDPRDWEQVNHGMQLVMHDPRGIARAAAQGAQYRIAGKSGTAQVVAIKQGERYNRNKTLERHRDNALFVGFAPAEHPKIVISVMIENGEAGGRVAGPVVRQIMDACAPARIWPLR
;
A
#
# COMPACT_ATOMS: atom_id res chain seq x y z
N MET A 1 -20.43 6.52 -38.94
CA MET A 1 -20.95 7.56 -39.87
C MET A 1 -19.86 8.51 -40.41
N LYS A 2 -18.90 9.02 -39.63
CA LYS A 2 -17.84 9.93 -40.12
C LYS A 2 -16.86 9.25 -41.09
N ILE A 3 -16.39 8.03 -40.80
CA ILE A 3 -15.46 7.25 -41.63
C ILE A 3 -16.05 6.96 -43.00
N ALA A 4 -17.30 6.51 -43.06
CA ALA A 4 -18.00 6.24 -44.35
C ALA A 4 -18.09 7.50 -45.23
N ARG A 5 -18.32 8.68 -44.64
CA ARG A 5 -18.31 9.96 -45.37
C ARG A 5 -16.95 10.32 -45.93
N ILE A 6 -15.88 10.04 -45.22
CA ILE A 6 -14.50 10.27 -45.68
C ILE A 6 -14.21 9.29 -46.83
N ALA A 7 -14.48 7.99 -46.64
CA ALA A 7 -14.25 6.97 -47.67
C ALA A 7 -14.95 7.27 -49.00
N VAL A 8 -16.24 7.67 -48.96
CA VAL A 8 -16.99 8.04 -50.16
C VAL A 8 -16.46 9.30 -50.85
N ASN A 9 -15.87 10.24 -50.09
CA ASN A 9 -15.32 11.49 -50.60
C ASN A 9 -13.80 11.49 -50.75
N GLN A 10 -13.11 10.36 -50.58
CA GLN A 10 -11.66 10.25 -50.57
C GLN A 10 -11.02 10.82 -51.86
N PHE A 11 -11.71 10.71 -53.01
CA PHE A 11 -11.26 11.29 -54.27
C PHE A 11 -11.17 12.83 -54.25
N ARG A 12 -11.88 13.50 -53.32
CA ARG A 12 -11.86 14.96 -53.10
C ARG A 12 -10.88 15.40 -52.01
N LEU A 13 -10.28 14.44 -51.31
CA LEU A 13 -9.42 14.66 -50.14
C LEU A 13 -8.03 14.10 -50.41
N PRO A 14 -7.23 14.69 -51.35
CA PRO A 14 -5.90 14.22 -51.63
C PRO A 14 -5.02 14.36 -50.36
N GLY A 15 -4.29 13.30 -50.01
CA GLY A 15 -3.46 13.26 -48.82
C GLY A 15 -4.17 12.89 -47.51
N VAL A 16 -5.47 12.57 -47.58
CA VAL A 16 -6.21 12.04 -46.42
C VAL A 16 -6.34 10.52 -46.55
N GLU A 17 -5.83 9.83 -45.56
CA GLU A 17 -5.94 8.38 -45.39
C GLU A 17 -6.68 8.04 -44.08
N VAL A 18 -7.50 6.99 -44.11
CA VAL A 18 -8.16 6.46 -42.92
C VAL A 18 -7.43 5.21 -42.50
N VAL A 19 -6.68 5.34 -41.41
CA VAL A 19 -5.92 4.23 -40.83
C VAL A 19 -6.66 3.71 -39.60
N ALA A 20 -6.88 2.39 -39.55
CA ALA A 20 -7.37 1.73 -38.34
C ALA A 20 -6.23 1.64 -37.31
N GLN A 21 -6.48 2.10 -36.10
CA GLN A 21 -5.51 2.05 -35.02
C GLN A 21 -6.12 1.36 -33.82
N LEU A 22 -5.37 0.41 -33.21
CA LEU A 22 -5.74 -0.18 -31.93
C LEU A 22 -5.53 0.85 -30.84
N VAL A 23 -6.50 0.95 -29.95
CA VAL A 23 -6.48 1.88 -28.82
C VAL A 23 -6.69 1.08 -27.54
N ARG A 24 -5.90 1.36 -26.53
CA ARG A 24 -6.07 0.73 -25.21
C ARG A 24 -7.43 1.12 -24.63
N HIS A 25 -8.09 0.14 -24.02
CA HIS A 25 -9.37 0.34 -23.34
C HIS A 25 -9.33 -0.31 -21.95
N TYR A 26 -9.80 0.42 -20.97
CA TYR A 26 -9.87 -0.01 -19.56
C TYR A 26 -11.34 -0.23 -19.19
N PRO A 27 -11.88 -1.45 -19.33
CA PRO A 27 -13.31 -1.70 -19.15
C PRO A 27 -13.81 -1.48 -17.73
N GLN A 28 -12.92 -1.60 -16.74
CA GLN A 28 -13.23 -1.38 -15.32
C GLN A 28 -13.06 0.09 -14.87
N GLY A 29 -12.67 0.98 -15.79
CA GLY A 29 -12.57 2.42 -15.52
C GLY A 29 -11.73 2.72 -14.27
N ALA A 30 -12.31 3.46 -13.32
CA ALA A 30 -11.62 3.97 -12.15
C ALA A 30 -11.24 2.91 -11.09
N HIS A 31 -11.82 1.70 -11.13
CA HIS A 31 -11.59 0.67 -10.10
C HIS A 31 -10.11 0.26 -9.99
N PHE A 32 -9.43 0.12 -11.10
CA PHE A 32 -8.04 -0.33 -11.13
C PHE A 32 -7.05 0.71 -11.65
N ALA A 33 -7.45 1.99 -11.71
CA ALA A 33 -6.64 3.04 -12.29
C ALA A 33 -5.24 3.14 -11.67
N HIS A 34 -5.11 2.94 -10.35
CA HIS A 34 -3.85 3.04 -9.62
C HIS A 34 -3.00 1.76 -9.66
N SER A 35 -3.58 0.61 -9.96
CA SER A 35 -2.85 -0.66 -10.10
C SER A 35 -2.48 -0.95 -11.55
N ILE A 36 -3.43 -0.87 -12.48
CA ILE A 36 -3.18 -1.08 -13.90
C ILE A 36 -2.40 0.10 -14.48
N GLY A 37 -2.74 1.32 -14.09
CA GLY A 37 -2.19 2.52 -14.70
C GLY A 37 -2.87 2.87 -16.01
N TYR A 38 -2.16 3.59 -16.88
CA TYR A 38 -2.66 4.00 -18.19
C TYR A 38 -1.54 4.17 -19.20
N VAL A 39 -1.89 4.06 -20.47
CA VAL A 39 -1.03 4.45 -21.58
C VAL A 39 -1.28 5.91 -21.96
N GLY A 40 -0.24 6.59 -22.38
CA GLY A 40 -0.33 7.97 -22.85
C GLY A 40 0.71 8.27 -23.92
N ARG A 41 0.57 9.39 -24.63
CA ARG A 41 1.45 9.78 -25.72
C ARG A 41 2.92 9.82 -25.26
N ILE A 42 3.80 9.32 -26.12
CA ILE A 42 5.25 9.38 -25.93
C ILE A 42 5.67 10.85 -25.97
N ASN A 43 6.33 11.32 -24.92
CA ASN A 43 6.90 12.66 -24.86
C ASN A 43 8.35 12.68 -25.41
N GLU A 44 8.91 13.87 -25.60
CA GLU A 44 10.26 14.04 -26.16
C GLU A 44 11.36 13.35 -25.34
N LYS A 45 11.25 13.36 -24.01
CA LYS A 45 12.23 12.72 -23.12
C LYS A 45 12.16 11.20 -23.25
N GLU A 46 10.95 10.65 -23.28
CA GLU A 46 10.70 9.22 -23.45
C GLU A 46 11.16 8.75 -24.83
N SER A 47 10.85 9.51 -25.90
CA SER A 47 11.28 9.20 -27.28
C SER A 47 12.79 9.08 -27.42
N LYS A 48 13.57 9.85 -26.64
CA LYS A 48 15.05 9.77 -26.64
C LYS A 48 15.58 8.54 -25.87
N ALA A 49 14.79 7.96 -24.99
CA ALA A 49 15.17 6.81 -24.18
C ALA A 49 14.69 5.47 -24.74
N LEU A 50 13.71 5.49 -25.64
CA LEU A 50 13.14 4.30 -26.27
C LEU A 50 13.96 3.85 -27.48
N ASP A 51 13.92 2.53 -27.76
CA ASP A 51 14.49 2.00 -28.99
C ASP A 51 13.72 2.54 -30.20
N SER A 52 14.43 3.24 -31.08
CA SER A 52 13.84 3.93 -32.23
C SER A 52 13.32 2.97 -33.33
N VAL A 53 13.74 1.72 -33.32
CA VAL A 53 13.31 0.70 -34.25
C VAL A 53 12.04 0.03 -33.72
N GLU A 54 12.07 -0.47 -32.47
CA GLU A 54 10.97 -1.16 -31.83
C GLU A 54 9.75 -0.24 -31.61
N TYR A 55 9.96 1.05 -31.33
CA TYR A 55 8.88 2.03 -31.13
C TYR A 55 8.54 2.84 -32.39
N ARG A 56 9.04 2.42 -33.57
CA ARG A 56 8.71 3.10 -34.83
C ARG A 56 7.22 2.93 -35.11
N GLY A 57 6.49 4.04 -35.20
CA GLY A 57 5.03 4.04 -35.41
C GLY A 57 4.20 3.90 -34.13
N THR A 58 4.81 3.57 -33.00
CA THR A 58 4.17 3.56 -31.68
C THR A 58 3.99 4.98 -31.18
N GLN A 59 2.76 5.34 -30.79
CA GLN A 59 2.45 6.70 -30.33
C GLN A 59 2.27 6.81 -28.82
N SER A 60 2.04 5.71 -28.14
CA SER A 60 1.74 5.66 -26.71
C SER A 60 2.56 4.60 -26.00
N ILE A 61 2.89 4.87 -24.73
CA ILE A 61 3.55 3.92 -23.82
C ILE A 61 2.83 3.91 -22.47
N GLY A 62 3.06 2.89 -21.67
CA GLY A 62 2.65 2.84 -20.27
C GLY A 62 3.24 3.98 -19.45
N LYS A 63 2.41 4.69 -18.69
CA LYS A 63 2.82 5.84 -17.88
C LYS A 63 2.94 5.51 -16.40
N THR A 64 2.07 4.68 -15.90
CA THR A 64 1.97 4.29 -14.48
C THR A 64 1.56 2.82 -14.35
N GLY A 65 1.67 2.27 -13.16
CA GLY A 65 1.16 0.94 -12.82
C GLY A 65 1.75 -0.20 -13.65
N ILE A 66 0.95 -1.24 -13.86
CA ILE A 66 1.28 -2.43 -14.66
C ILE A 66 1.62 -2.07 -16.10
N GLU A 67 0.90 -1.13 -16.72
CA GLU A 67 1.18 -0.65 -18.06
C GLU A 67 2.62 -0.13 -18.21
N ARG A 68 3.13 0.53 -17.18
CA ARG A 68 4.51 1.04 -17.19
C ARG A 68 5.53 -0.02 -16.83
N PHE A 69 5.24 -0.84 -15.82
CA PHE A 69 6.20 -1.83 -15.33
C PHE A 69 6.48 -2.92 -16.37
N TYR A 70 5.41 -3.41 -17.01
CA TYR A 70 5.48 -4.47 -18.02
C TYR A 70 5.37 -3.94 -19.45
N GLU A 71 5.77 -2.69 -19.70
CA GLU A 71 5.73 -2.08 -21.04
C GLU A 71 6.41 -2.97 -22.09
N SER A 72 7.61 -3.49 -21.80
CA SER A 72 8.36 -4.36 -22.72
C SER A 72 7.63 -5.67 -23.05
N GLU A 73 6.85 -6.19 -22.09
CA GLU A 73 6.08 -7.42 -22.27
C GLU A 73 4.76 -7.16 -23.01
N LEU A 74 4.15 -6.00 -22.76
CA LEU A 74 2.85 -5.63 -23.33
C LEU A 74 2.97 -5.05 -24.73
N HIS A 75 4.10 -4.41 -25.06
CA HIS A 75 4.31 -3.77 -26.37
C HIS A 75 4.44 -4.78 -27.50
N GLY A 76 5.14 -5.90 -27.27
CA GLY A 76 5.50 -6.86 -28.31
C GLY A 76 6.61 -6.33 -29.23
N HIS A 77 6.67 -6.85 -30.46
CA HIS A 77 7.65 -6.43 -31.46
C HIS A 77 6.93 -5.95 -32.72
N VAL A 78 7.39 -4.83 -33.27
CA VAL A 78 6.80 -4.24 -34.48
C VAL A 78 7.15 -5.08 -35.72
N GLY A 79 6.19 -5.28 -36.60
CA GLY A 79 6.43 -5.79 -37.94
C GLY A 79 6.90 -4.67 -38.88
N TYR A 80 7.52 -5.07 -39.97
CA TYR A 80 7.97 -4.11 -41.01
C TYR A 80 7.92 -4.74 -42.42
N GLU A 81 7.79 -3.86 -43.38
CA GLU A 81 7.90 -4.20 -44.81
C GLU A 81 9.06 -3.44 -45.45
N GLU A 82 9.93 -4.15 -46.14
CA GLU A 82 10.90 -3.56 -47.03
C GLU A 82 10.22 -3.45 -48.41
N VAL A 83 10.12 -2.24 -48.93
CA VAL A 83 9.41 -1.95 -50.20
C VAL A 83 10.35 -1.28 -51.17
N GLU A 84 10.25 -1.67 -52.42
CA GLU A 84 10.84 -0.93 -53.55
C GLU A 84 9.91 0.21 -53.97
N THR A 85 10.42 1.43 -54.04
CA THR A 85 9.65 2.61 -54.44
C THR A 85 10.23 3.24 -55.69
N ASN A 86 9.38 3.91 -56.49
CA ASN A 86 9.83 4.76 -57.58
C ASN A 86 10.32 6.11 -57.04
N ALA A 87 10.80 6.97 -57.96
CA ALA A 87 11.32 8.30 -57.64
C ALA A 87 10.26 9.24 -57.00
N GLN A 88 8.97 8.93 -57.12
CA GLN A 88 7.86 9.66 -56.51
C GLN A 88 7.41 9.07 -55.18
N GLY A 89 8.13 8.07 -54.62
CA GLY A 89 7.79 7.40 -53.35
C GLY A 89 6.62 6.39 -53.43
N ARG A 90 6.12 6.04 -54.65
CA ARG A 90 5.10 5.01 -54.77
C ARG A 90 5.73 3.62 -54.61
N VAL A 91 5.11 2.78 -53.78
CA VAL A 91 5.52 1.37 -53.61
C VAL A 91 5.27 0.62 -54.94
N LEU A 92 6.31 0.01 -55.47
CA LEU A 92 6.28 -0.83 -56.67
C LEU A 92 6.07 -2.29 -56.30
N ARG A 93 6.76 -2.77 -55.28
CA ARG A 93 6.60 -4.15 -54.74
C ARG A 93 7.13 -4.24 -53.29
N VAL A 94 6.63 -5.21 -52.57
CA VAL A 94 7.16 -5.61 -51.27
C VAL A 94 8.31 -6.58 -51.51
N LEU A 95 9.49 -6.27 -50.95
CA LEU A 95 10.69 -7.09 -51.06
C LEU A 95 10.76 -8.11 -49.90
N LYS A 96 10.37 -7.66 -48.71
CA LYS A 96 10.35 -8.47 -47.50
C LYS A 96 9.21 -8.04 -46.59
N HIS A 97 8.57 -8.98 -45.96
CA HIS A 97 7.54 -8.78 -44.97
C HIS A 97 7.96 -9.51 -43.67
N THR A 98 7.86 -8.84 -42.55
CA THR A 98 8.08 -9.41 -41.22
C THR A 98 6.84 -9.13 -40.39
N ASP A 99 6.16 -10.18 -39.96
CA ASP A 99 4.96 -10.05 -39.14
C ASP A 99 5.26 -9.46 -37.76
N PRO A 100 4.38 -8.65 -37.19
CA PRO A 100 4.50 -8.17 -35.82
C PRO A 100 4.27 -9.32 -34.84
N ILE A 101 4.97 -9.29 -33.71
CA ILE A 101 4.76 -10.22 -32.59
C ILE A 101 3.91 -9.47 -31.54
N PRO A 102 2.70 -9.94 -31.25
CA PRO A 102 1.84 -9.27 -30.26
C PRO A 102 2.47 -9.34 -28.86
N GLY A 103 2.16 -8.35 -28.05
CA GLY A 103 2.54 -8.33 -26.64
C GLY A 103 1.95 -9.50 -25.85
N LYS A 104 2.53 -9.78 -24.70
CA LYS A 104 2.13 -10.90 -23.85
C LYS A 104 0.83 -10.60 -23.10
N ASN A 105 0.08 -11.64 -22.79
CA ASN A 105 -1.07 -11.55 -21.90
C ASN A 105 -0.61 -11.60 -20.44
N ILE A 106 -1.06 -10.64 -19.63
CA ILE A 106 -0.80 -10.60 -18.19
C ILE A 106 -2.11 -10.85 -17.45
N VAL A 107 -2.13 -11.89 -16.62
CA VAL A 107 -3.22 -12.15 -15.69
C VAL A 107 -2.83 -11.53 -14.35
N LEU A 108 -3.71 -10.68 -13.81
CA LEU A 108 -3.50 -10.05 -12.51
C LEU A 108 -4.12 -10.87 -11.38
N SER A 109 -3.59 -10.71 -10.18
CA SER A 109 -4.10 -11.31 -8.94
C SER A 109 -5.33 -10.59 -8.39
N LEU A 110 -5.64 -9.40 -8.91
CA LEU A 110 -6.74 -8.57 -8.46
C LEU A 110 -8.10 -9.25 -8.64
N ASP A 111 -8.93 -9.22 -7.60
CA ASP A 111 -10.32 -9.69 -7.61
C ASP A 111 -11.26 -8.49 -7.67
N ILE A 112 -12.07 -8.41 -8.74
CA ILE A 112 -12.99 -7.28 -8.96
C ILE A 112 -14.02 -7.16 -7.84
N HIS A 113 -14.55 -8.28 -7.34
CA HIS A 113 -15.57 -8.24 -6.28
C HIS A 113 -14.99 -7.75 -4.96
N LEU A 114 -13.74 -8.14 -4.65
CA LEU A 114 -13.04 -7.66 -3.48
C LEU A 114 -12.66 -6.18 -3.62
N GLN A 115 -12.26 -5.75 -4.82
CA GLN A 115 -11.97 -4.35 -5.12
C GLN A 115 -13.21 -3.48 -4.92
N GLU A 116 -14.36 -3.87 -5.50
CA GLU A 116 -15.63 -3.17 -5.36
C GLU A 116 -16.07 -3.10 -3.88
N ALA A 117 -15.99 -4.22 -3.16
CA ALA A 117 -16.30 -4.26 -1.73
C ALA A 117 -15.39 -3.34 -0.90
N ALA A 118 -14.10 -3.27 -1.24
CA ALA A 118 -13.14 -2.39 -0.57
C ALA A 118 -13.43 -0.91 -0.86
N GLU A 119 -13.81 -0.59 -2.09
CA GLU A 119 -14.18 0.77 -2.49
C GLU A 119 -15.50 1.22 -1.84
N GLU A 120 -16.49 0.33 -1.76
CA GLU A 120 -17.76 0.59 -1.09
C GLU A 120 -17.55 0.77 0.42
N ALA A 121 -16.77 -0.11 1.06
CA ALA A 121 -16.45 -0.02 2.47
C ALA A 121 -15.70 1.27 2.83
N LEU A 122 -14.79 1.73 1.96
CA LEU A 122 -14.09 2.99 2.13
C LEU A 122 -15.03 4.19 1.91
N GLY A 123 -16.04 4.07 1.02
CA GLY A 123 -16.99 5.14 0.66
C GLY A 123 -16.28 6.33 0.02
N ASP A 124 -16.75 7.54 0.31
CA ASP A 124 -16.20 8.80 -0.23
C ASP A 124 -14.98 9.33 0.55
N ARG A 125 -14.48 8.55 1.52
CA ARG A 125 -13.34 8.95 2.34
C ARG A 125 -12.05 8.92 1.54
N ARG A 126 -11.20 9.93 1.75
CA ARG A 126 -9.82 9.89 1.25
C ARG A 126 -9.03 8.83 2.00
N GLY A 127 -8.35 7.99 1.28
CA GLY A 127 -7.59 6.92 1.90
C GLY A 127 -7.21 5.80 0.95
N SER A 128 -6.80 4.69 1.53
CA SER A 128 -6.35 3.51 0.81
C SER A 128 -6.74 2.22 1.50
N VAL A 129 -6.86 1.17 0.69
CA VAL A 129 -7.01 -0.21 1.13
C VAL A 129 -6.01 -1.06 0.35
N VAL A 130 -5.35 -1.98 1.06
CA VAL A 130 -4.55 -3.05 0.47
C VAL A 130 -5.03 -4.36 1.06
N ALA A 131 -5.34 -5.34 0.19
CA ALA A 131 -5.65 -6.71 0.58
C ALA A 131 -4.64 -7.65 -0.08
N LEU A 132 -3.96 -8.48 0.72
CA LEU A 132 -2.94 -9.43 0.29
C LEU A 132 -3.34 -10.85 0.65
N ASP A 133 -2.97 -11.82 -0.18
CA ASP A 133 -2.82 -13.21 0.24
C ASP A 133 -1.43 -13.36 0.90
N PRO A 134 -1.35 -13.65 2.22
CA PRO A 134 -0.06 -13.75 2.90
C PRO A 134 0.76 -14.96 2.45
N GLN A 135 0.14 -15.99 1.87
CA GLN A 135 0.81 -17.22 1.46
C GLN A 135 1.52 -17.10 0.11
N THR A 136 1.05 -16.19 -0.75
CA THR A 136 1.58 -16.01 -2.11
C THR A 136 2.19 -14.65 -2.34
N GLY A 137 1.77 -13.62 -1.60
CA GLY A 137 2.08 -12.22 -1.88
C GLY A 137 1.17 -11.59 -2.94
N GLU A 138 0.20 -12.33 -3.49
CA GLU A 138 -0.77 -11.81 -4.45
C GLU A 138 -1.54 -10.63 -3.86
N VAL A 139 -1.58 -9.49 -4.57
CA VAL A 139 -2.43 -8.36 -4.22
C VAL A 139 -3.83 -8.63 -4.74
N LEU A 140 -4.79 -8.84 -3.83
CA LEU A 140 -6.17 -9.17 -4.16
C LEU A 140 -7.03 -7.93 -4.41
N ALA A 141 -6.76 -6.83 -3.69
CA ALA A 141 -7.36 -5.51 -3.93
C ALA A 141 -6.40 -4.39 -3.57
N MET A 142 -6.45 -3.31 -4.35
CA MET A 142 -5.62 -2.12 -4.16
C MET A 142 -6.43 -0.86 -4.46
N VAL A 143 -6.92 -0.20 -3.41
CA VAL A 143 -7.75 1.00 -3.51
C VAL A 143 -6.98 2.23 -3.08
N SER A 144 -7.04 3.28 -3.90
CA SER A 144 -6.57 4.63 -3.57
C SER A 144 -7.66 5.64 -3.94
N LYS A 145 -8.26 6.31 -2.95
CA LYS A 145 -9.34 7.27 -3.16
C LYS A 145 -8.95 8.69 -2.78
N PRO A 146 -9.45 9.69 -3.57
CA PRO A 146 -10.23 9.57 -4.78
C PRO A 146 -9.41 8.96 -5.92
N SER A 147 -10.10 8.35 -6.91
CA SER A 147 -9.52 7.74 -8.11
C SER A 147 -9.89 8.55 -9.36
N PHE A 148 -9.51 8.05 -10.54
CA PHE A 148 -9.76 8.67 -11.84
C PHE A 148 -10.03 7.59 -12.90
N ASP A 149 -10.63 7.96 -14.04
CA ASP A 149 -10.80 7.04 -15.16
C ASP A 149 -9.55 7.08 -16.08
N PRO A 150 -8.78 5.98 -16.21
CA PRO A 150 -7.59 5.92 -17.06
C PRO A 150 -7.90 6.08 -18.55
N ASN A 151 -9.13 5.80 -18.99
CA ASN A 151 -9.55 5.99 -20.40
C ASN A 151 -9.42 7.45 -20.86
N MET A 152 -9.48 8.42 -19.94
CA MET A 152 -9.30 9.85 -20.26
C MET A 152 -7.93 10.16 -20.88
N PHE A 153 -6.90 9.34 -20.61
CA PHE A 153 -5.52 9.58 -21.05
C PHE A 153 -5.20 8.92 -22.39
N VAL A 154 -5.94 7.89 -22.80
CA VAL A 154 -5.61 7.02 -23.92
C VAL A 154 -5.52 7.77 -25.24
N THR A 155 -6.49 8.63 -25.53
CA THR A 155 -6.53 9.45 -26.77
C THR A 155 -6.09 10.88 -26.55
N GLY A 156 -5.65 11.20 -25.34
CA GLY A 156 -5.30 12.53 -24.87
C GLY A 156 -6.41 13.16 -24.05
N ILE A 157 -6.02 13.75 -22.92
CA ILE A 157 -6.91 14.45 -21.99
C ILE A 157 -6.90 15.96 -22.31
N SER A 158 -8.04 16.62 -22.16
CA SER A 158 -8.12 18.07 -22.32
C SER A 158 -7.40 18.80 -21.16
N PHE A 159 -6.91 20.01 -21.41
CA PHE A 159 -6.29 20.83 -20.35
C PHE A 159 -7.22 21.04 -19.14
N LYS A 160 -8.50 21.25 -19.38
CA LYS A 160 -9.50 21.45 -18.33
C LYS A 160 -9.68 20.22 -17.46
N GLU A 161 -9.82 19.04 -18.08
CA GLU A 161 -9.98 17.77 -17.37
C GLU A 161 -8.69 17.40 -16.61
N TYR A 162 -7.52 17.60 -17.24
CA TYR A 162 -6.24 17.35 -16.57
C TYR A 162 -6.04 18.28 -15.38
N ALA A 163 -6.34 19.58 -15.52
CA ALA A 163 -6.26 20.53 -14.41
C ALA A 163 -7.22 20.14 -13.26
N ALA A 164 -8.43 19.68 -13.57
CA ALA A 164 -9.37 19.20 -12.55
C ALA A 164 -8.82 18.03 -11.72
N LEU A 165 -8.02 17.14 -12.33
CA LEU A 165 -7.37 16.04 -11.63
C LEU A 165 -6.08 16.48 -10.92
N HIS A 166 -5.24 17.25 -11.61
CA HIS A 166 -3.90 17.63 -11.15
C HIS A 166 -3.95 18.65 -10.02
N ASP A 167 -4.78 19.67 -10.14
CA ASP A 167 -4.88 20.78 -9.20
C ASP A 167 -5.85 20.47 -8.04
N SER A 168 -6.53 19.32 -8.10
CA SER A 168 -7.40 18.88 -7.02
C SER A 168 -6.64 18.74 -5.70
N ILE A 169 -7.15 19.40 -4.66
CA ILE A 169 -6.60 19.28 -3.30
C ILE A 169 -6.65 17.84 -2.78
N ASP A 170 -7.57 17.02 -3.30
CA ASP A 170 -7.73 15.61 -2.93
C ASP A 170 -6.82 14.67 -3.72
N ARG A 171 -6.08 15.21 -4.73
CA ARG A 171 -5.02 14.53 -5.48
C ARG A 171 -5.43 13.15 -6.02
N PRO A 172 -6.43 13.05 -6.92
CA PRO A 172 -6.91 11.76 -7.44
C PRO A 172 -5.84 10.98 -8.23
N LEU A 173 -4.86 11.66 -8.85
CA LEU A 173 -3.74 11.01 -9.54
C LEU A 173 -2.66 10.45 -8.60
N PHE A 174 -2.75 10.72 -7.30
CA PHE A 174 -1.76 10.29 -6.32
C PHE A 174 -2.10 8.90 -5.79
N ASN A 175 -1.23 7.93 -6.07
CA ASN A 175 -1.38 6.57 -5.56
C ASN A 175 -1.01 6.53 -4.06
N ARG A 176 -2.05 6.55 -3.21
CA ARG A 176 -1.89 6.55 -1.75
C ARG A 176 -1.31 5.24 -1.22
N VAL A 177 -1.57 4.13 -1.90
CA VAL A 177 -1.06 2.82 -1.50
C VAL A 177 0.45 2.75 -1.59
N LEU A 178 1.02 3.24 -2.70
CA LEU A 178 2.43 3.11 -3.02
C LEU A 178 3.26 4.32 -2.62
N ARG A 179 2.67 5.51 -2.62
CA ARG A 179 3.39 6.78 -2.46
C ARG A 179 2.94 7.59 -1.26
N GLY A 180 1.81 7.24 -0.65
CA GLY A 180 1.34 7.87 0.59
C GLY A 180 2.29 7.52 1.72
N LEU A 181 2.89 8.54 2.34
CA LEU A 181 3.81 8.39 3.47
C LEU A 181 3.13 8.89 4.74
N TYR A 182 2.85 7.96 5.63
CA TYR A 182 2.10 8.21 6.85
C TYR A 182 2.87 7.69 8.07
N ALA A 183 2.74 8.37 9.19
CA ALA A 183 3.14 7.77 10.45
C ALA A 183 2.26 6.53 10.70
N PRO A 184 2.82 5.36 11.00
CA PRO A 184 2.02 4.14 11.18
C PRO A 184 1.18 4.17 12.46
N GLY A 185 1.56 4.97 13.44
CA GLY A 185 0.93 4.96 14.76
C GLY A 185 0.99 3.57 15.38
N SER A 186 0.03 3.27 16.22
CA SER A 186 -0.03 2.00 16.97
C SER A 186 -0.16 0.73 16.11
N THR A 187 -0.25 0.82 14.77
CA THR A 187 -0.32 -0.39 13.94
C THR A 187 0.96 -1.20 13.95
N ILE A 188 2.13 -0.59 14.27
CA ILE A 188 3.43 -1.29 14.35
C ILE A 188 3.73 -1.90 15.71
N LYS A 189 2.85 -1.73 16.70
CA LYS A 189 3.10 -2.28 18.05
C LYS A 189 3.30 -3.80 18.08
N PRO A 190 2.61 -4.60 17.24
CA PRO A 190 2.91 -6.03 17.13
C PRO A 190 4.36 -6.32 16.73
N GLU A 191 4.91 -5.61 15.75
CA GLU A 191 6.31 -5.76 15.31
C GLU A 191 7.29 -5.32 16.40
N VAL A 192 6.97 -4.23 17.13
CA VAL A 192 7.77 -3.78 18.30
C VAL A 192 7.71 -4.82 19.44
N ALA A 193 6.57 -5.48 19.63
CA ALA A 193 6.42 -6.56 20.60
C ALA A 193 7.30 -7.77 20.23
N ILE A 194 7.33 -8.17 18.96
CA ILE A 194 8.23 -9.21 18.45
C ILE A 194 9.69 -8.84 18.70
N ALA A 195 10.09 -7.61 18.38
CA ALA A 195 11.44 -7.12 18.65
C ALA A 195 11.82 -7.24 20.14
N GLY A 196 10.86 -6.93 21.03
CA GLY A 196 11.05 -7.05 22.48
C GLY A 196 11.22 -8.49 22.97
N LEU A 197 10.40 -9.40 22.46
CA LEU A 197 10.44 -10.83 22.80
C LEU A 197 11.71 -11.49 22.25
N ASP A 198 11.96 -11.40 20.96
CA ASP A 198 13.09 -12.06 20.31
C ASP A 198 14.44 -11.55 20.78
N SER A 199 14.56 -10.24 21.09
CA SER A 199 15.78 -9.69 21.70
C SER A 199 15.98 -10.11 23.16
N GLY A 200 14.97 -10.69 23.81
CA GLY A 200 14.97 -11.06 25.22
C GLY A 200 14.91 -9.87 26.19
N VAL A 201 14.57 -8.68 25.69
CA VAL A 201 14.41 -7.46 26.53
C VAL A 201 13.19 -7.57 27.43
N VAL A 202 12.15 -8.25 26.94
CA VAL A 202 10.93 -8.58 27.70
C VAL A 202 10.52 -10.03 27.44
N THR A 203 9.65 -10.54 28.30
CA THR A 203 8.89 -11.77 28.10
C THR A 203 7.40 -11.44 27.99
N ALA A 204 6.58 -12.40 27.58
CA ALA A 204 5.13 -12.24 27.56
C ALA A 204 4.54 -11.82 28.93
N GLN A 205 5.17 -12.25 30.03
CA GLN A 205 4.76 -11.98 31.40
C GLN A 205 5.33 -10.68 31.97
N THR A 206 6.24 -10.02 31.25
CA THR A 206 6.79 -8.73 31.69
C THR A 206 5.68 -7.70 31.84
N ARG A 207 5.56 -7.11 33.01
CA ARG A 207 4.53 -6.13 33.36
C ARG A 207 5.10 -4.74 33.54
N VAL A 208 4.40 -3.76 33.03
CA VAL A 208 4.71 -2.33 33.17
C VAL A 208 3.51 -1.65 33.86
N PHE A 209 3.78 -0.80 34.85
CA PHE A 209 2.73 0.00 35.47
C PHE A 209 2.45 1.26 34.62
N ASP A 210 1.23 1.41 34.21
CA ASP A 210 0.75 2.57 33.43
C ASP A 210 -0.06 3.52 34.31
N PRO A 211 0.50 4.66 34.74
CA PRO A 211 -0.23 5.73 35.42
C PRO A 211 -0.93 6.70 34.47
N GLY A 212 -1.00 6.41 33.14
CA GLY A 212 -1.49 7.26 32.08
C GLY A 212 -0.39 8.02 31.33
N TYR A 213 0.87 7.78 31.65
CA TYR A 213 2.02 8.36 30.96
C TYR A 213 3.31 7.56 31.24
N TYR A 214 4.30 7.76 30.38
CA TYR A 214 5.68 7.34 30.57
C TYR A 214 6.55 8.58 30.76
N GLN A 215 7.60 8.45 31.55
CA GLN A 215 8.58 9.51 31.78
C GLN A 215 9.98 8.92 31.72
N LEU A 216 10.85 9.51 30.92
CA LEU A 216 12.26 9.14 30.89
C LEU A 216 12.94 9.53 32.21
N PRO A 217 13.89 8.73 32.72
CA PRO A 217 14.75 9.15 33.84
C PRO A 217 15.40 10.50 33.52
N ASP A 218 15.49 11.36 34.51
CA ASP A 218 16.13 12.70 34.44
C ASP A 218 15.48 13.71 33.48
N PHE A 219 14.25 13.45 32.98
CA PHE A 219 13.48 14.36 32.12
C PHE A 219 12.10 14.64 32.70
N ASP A 220 11.65 15.90 32.66
CA ASP A 220 10.33 16.29 33.18
C ASP A 220 9.19 15.99 32.16
N HIS A 221 9.53 15.70 30.89
CA HIS A 221 8.56 15.47 29.86
C HIS A 221 7.78 14.17 30.07
N LYS A 222 6.44 14.26 30.04
CA LYS A 222 5.52 13.12 30.16
C LYS A 222 4.97 12.72 28.80
N TYR A 223 5.33 11.53 28.35
CA TYR A 223 4.77 10.88 27.16
C TYR A 223 3.45 10.23 27.55
N ARG A 224 2.33 10.81 27.12
CA ARG A 224 1.00 10.42 27.59
C ARG A 224 0.51 9.17 26.88
N ASN A 225 -0.14 8.28 27.64
CA ASN A 225 -0.98 7.24 27.10
C ASN A 225 -2.28 7.87 26.55
N TRP A 226 -2.90 7.27 25.53
CA TRP A 226 -4.21 7.70 25.04
C TRP A 226 -5.29 7.63 26.13
N ASN A 227 -5.21 6.62 27.03
CA ASN A 227 -5.97 6.55 28.26
C ASN A 227 -5.22 7.31 29.37
N HIS A 228 -5.58 8.58 29.57
CA HIS A 228 -4.91 9.46 30.53
C HIS A 228 -5.07 9.02 31.99
N SER A 229 -6.06 8.13 32.29
CA SER A 229 -6.25 7.58 33.64
C SER A 229 -5.31 6.42 33.93
N GLY A 230 -4.60 5.95 32.91
CA GLY A 230 -3.77 4.75 32.97
C GLY A 230 -4.58 3.45 32.95
N ASP A 231 -3.89 2.36 32.71
CA ASP A 231 -4.43 1.00 32.69
C ASP A 231 -3.93 0.14 33.85
N GLY A 232 -3.13 0.73 34.78
CA GLY A 232 -2.51 0.02 35.89
C GLY A 232 -1.41 -0.94 35.41
N TRP A 233 -1.36 -2.15 35.95
CA TRP A 233 -0.38 -3.16 35.54
C TRP A 233 -0.82 -3.82 34.23
N VAL A 234 -0.01 -3.67 33.18
CA VAL A 234 -0.22 -4.26 31.84
C VAL A 234 0.94 -5.19 31.49
N ASP A 235 0.59 -6.36 30.95
CA ASP A 235 1.50 -7.29 30.28
C ASP A 235 1.42 -7.11 28.75
N MET A 236 2.12 -7.94 28.00
CA MET A 236 2.17 -7.88 26.54
C MET A 236 0.78 -7.97 25.90
N ASP A 237 -0.03 -8.93 26.33
CA ASP A 237 -1.40 -9.12 25.79
C ASP A 237 -2.27 -7.91 26.06
N ALA A 238 -2.31 -7.41 27.29
CA ALA A 238 -3.07 -6.23 27.64
C ALA A 238 -2.56 -4.97 26.90
N ALA A 239 -1.25 -4.86 26.70
CA ALA A 239 -0.63 -3.74 25.98
C ALA A 239 -1.02 -3.72 24.49
N ILE A 240 -1.02 -4.87 23.81
CA ILE A 240 -1.48 -4.97 22.40
C ILE A 240 -2.99 -4.75 22.34
N MET A 241 -3.76 -5.46 23.16
CA MET A 241 -5.23 -5.45 23.22
C MET A 241 -5.80 -4.04 23.40
N ARG A 242 -5.26 -3.29 24.35
CA ARG A 242 -5.71 -1.94 24.68
C ARG A 242 -4.93 -0.85 23.94
N SER A 243 -3.95 -1.25 23.12
CA SER A 243 -3.04 -0.31 22.47
C SER A 243 -2.33 0.63 23.45
N ASN A 244 -1.89 0.10 24.61
CA ASN A 244 -1.28 0.89 25.68
C ASN A 244 0.03 1.51 25.21
N ASP A 245 0.14 2.84 25.26
CA ASP A 245 1.34 3.55 24.82
C ASP A 245 2.47 3.45 25.85
N THR A 246 2.15 3.48 27.14
CA THR A 246 3.15 3.47 28.23
C THR A 246 4.02 2.22 28.18
N TYR A 247 3.42 1.04 27.92
CA TYR A 247 4.15 -0.21 27.75
C TYR A 247 5.16 -0.12 26.58
N PHE A 248 4.72 0.39 25.44
CA PHE A 248 5.55 0.47 24.24
C PHE A 248 6.58 1.61 24.29
N TYR A 249 6.35 2.67 25.06
CA TYR A 249 7.36 3.67 25.37
C TYR A 249 8.51 3.06 26.19
N ASP A 250 8.19 2.31 27.24
CA ASP A 250 9.16 1.60 28.09
C ASP A 250 9.94 0.56 27.28
N LEU A 251 9.24 -0.23 26.48
CA LEU A 251 9.86 -1.25 25.61
C LEU A 251 10.81 -0.62 24.58
N ALA A 252 10.39 0.42 23.88
CA ALA A 252 11.23 1.10 22.91
C ALA A 252 12.49 1.71 23.55
N HIS A 253 12.33 2.32 24.74
CA HIS A 253 13.47 2.84 25.50
C HIS A 253 14.48 1.74 25.84
N LYS A 254 14.01 0.57 26.30
CA LYS A 254 14.86 -0.59 26.64
C LYS A 254 15.52 -1.22 25.41
N LEU A 255 14.83 -1.27 24.25
CA LEU A 255 15.40 -1.74 23.00
C LEU A 255 16.52 -0.82 22.48
N GLY A 256 16.30 0.48 22.58
CA GLY A 256 17.12 1.48 21.91
C GLY A 256 16.85 1.57 20.40
N ILE A 257 17.28 2.69 19.81
CA ILE A 257 16.96 2.98 18.39
C ILE A 257 17.58 1.96 17.43
N ASP A 258 18.78 1.50 17.66
CA ASP A 258 19.49 0.66 16.70
C ASP A 258 18.80 -0.70 16.55
N ARG A 259 18.48 -1.39 17.68
CA ARG A 259 17.71 -2.65 17.63
C ARG A 259 16.32 -2.45 17.06
N LEU A 260 15.64 -1.38 17.47
CA LEU A 260 14.29 -1.08 16.97
C LEU A 260 14.29 -0.83 15.47
N HIS A 261 15.31 -0.11 14.96
CA HIS A 261 15.52 0.11 13.54
C HIS A 261 15.72 -1.21 12.78
N ASP A 262 16.66 -2.04 13.26
CA ASP A 262 17.03 -3.29 12.59
C ASP A 262 15.83 -4.25 12.52
N TYR A 263 15.14 -4.50 13.64
CA TYR A 263 13.96 -5.36 13.66
C TYR A 263 12.84 -4.84 12.75
N LEU A 264 12.50 -3.55 12.80
CA LEU A 264 11.44 -2.99 11.99
C LEU A 264 11.80 -2.99 10.49
N ALA A 265 13.08 -2.86 10.16
CA ALA A 265 13.56 -2.99 8.78
C ALA A 265 13.38 -4.42 8.23
N GLU A 266 13.55 -5.47 9.06
CA GLU A 266 13.29 -6.87 8.66
C GLU A 266 11.83 -7.10 8.25
N PHE A 267 10.89 -6.30 8.78
CA PHE A 267 9.48 -6.30 8.39
C PHE A 267 9.18 -5.48 7.11
N GLY A 268 10.21 -4.97 6.44
CA GLY A 268 10.07 -4.20 5.20
C GLY A 268 9.80 -2.72 5.39
N LEU A 269 9.79 -2.22 6.63
CA LEU A 269 9.55 -0.81 6.91
C LEU A 269 10.78 0.02 6.55
N GLY A 270 10.58 1.08 5.74
CA GLY A 270 11.66 1.92 5.26
C GLY A 270 12.33 1.43 3.97
N GLN A 271 11.77 0.43 3.28
CA GLN A 271 12.29 -0.10 2.02
C GLN A 271 11.16 -0.48 1.05
N LYS A 272 11.48 -0.69 -0.22
CA LYS A 272 10.52 -1.18 -1.21
C LYS A 272 10.28 -2.67 -1.00
N VAL A 273 9.02 -3.07 -0.93
CA VAL A 273 8.61 -4.44 -0.61
C VAL A 273 8.02 -5.20 -1.80
N SER A 274 7.55 -4.50 -2.84
CA SER A 274 6.85 -5.12 -3.98
C SER A 274 7.79 -5.65 -5.07
N LEU A 275 7.27 -6.56 -5.92
CA LEU A 275 7.96 -7.06 -7.09
C LEU A 275 7.77 -6.17 -8.31
N ASP A 276 6.54 -5.74 -8.59
CA ASP A 276 6.13 -5.14 -9.86
C ASP A 276 5.42 -3.79 -9.73
N MET A 277 5.56 -3.13 -8.57
CA MET A 277 4.99 -1.81 -8.32
C MET A 277 6.09 -0.74 -8.22
N PHE A 278 6.68 -0.37 -9.36
CA PHE A 278 7.88 0.49 -9.43
C PHE A 278 7.72 1.89 -8.79
N GLU A 279 6.48 2.40 -8.72
CA GLU A 279 6.18 3.72 -8.13
C GLU A 279 6.25 3.71 -6.60
N GLU A 280 6.48 2.55 -5.99
CA GLU A 280 6.55 2.39 -4.55
C GLU A 280 7.62 3.30 -3.94
N SER A 281 7.22 4.02 -2.88
CA SER A 281 8.13 4.79 -2.03
C SER A 281 8.73 3.88 -0.96
N ALA A 282 10.03 4.03 -0.72
CA ALA A 282 10.69 3.28 0.34
C ALA A 282 10.21 3.68 1.76
N GLY A 283 9.54 4.82 1.91
CA GLY A 283 9.23 5.32 3.25
C GLY A 283 10.47 5.83 3.98
N LEU A 284 10.38 5.88 5.30
CA LEU A 284 11.49 6.27 6.16
C LEU A 284 11.43 5.47 7.47
N MET A 285 12.40 4.58 7.66
CA MET A 285 12.74 4.00 8.95
C MET A 285 13.93 4.79 9.52
N PRO A 286 13.73 5.65 10.52
CA PRO A 286 14.79 6.53 11.01
C PRO A 286 15.85 5.76 11.81
N SER A 287 17.10 6.25 11.77
CA SER A 287 18.22 5.75 12.55
C SER A 287 19.09 6.89 13.03
N GLN A 288 20.03 6.61 13.95
CA GLN A 288 21.03 7.58 14.37
C GLN A 288 21.85 8.13 13.17
N ALA A 289 22.25 7.22 12.26
CA ALA A 289 23.01 7.58 11.06
C ALA A 289 22.21 8.49 10.13
N TRP A 290 20.93 8.12 9.88
CA TRP A 290 20.02 8.95 9.09
C TRP A 290 19.86 10.36 9.67
N LYS A 291 19.59 10.48 10.97
CA LYS A 291 19.41 11.79 11.59
C LYS A 291 20.66 12.65 11.55
N ARG A 292 21.83 12.04 11.80
CA ARG A 292 23.13 12.75 11.69
C ARG A 292 23.37 13.26 10.28
N ALA A 293 23.08 12.44 9.26
CA ALA A 293 23.28 12.79 7.85
C ALA A 293 22.31 13.88 7.38
N THR A 294 21.02 13.79 7.76
CA THR A 294 19.96 14.64 7.20
C THR A 294 19.65 15.88 8.03
N ARG A 295 19.77 15.78 9.37
CA ARG A 295 19.43 16.85 10.32
C ARG A 295 20.66 17.48 10.99
N ARG A 296 21.84 16.87 10.85
CA ARG A 296 23.09 17.30 11.52
C ARG A 296 22.95 17.38 13.04
N GLN A 297 22.16 16.50 13.62
CA GLN A 297 21.85 16.43 15.05
C GLN A 297 22.07 15.00 15.58
N PRO A 298 22.43 14.85 16.87
CA PRO A 298 22.43 13.54 17.51
C PRO A 298 21.01 12.99 17.64
N TRP A 299 20.90 11.70 17.87
CA TRP A 299 19.65 11.05 18.26
C TRP A 299 19.38 11.28 19.75
N PHE A 300 18.14 11.57 20.10
CA PHE A 300 17.73 11.77 21.48
C PHE A 300 16.86 10.61 21.98
N PRO A 301 16.97 10.20 23.27
CA PRO A 301 16.19 9.09 23.84
C PRO A 301 14.68 9.24 23.64
N GLY A 302 14.16 10.46 23.75
CA GLY A 302 12.73 10.75 23.53
C GLY A 302 12.24 10.44 22.13
N GLU A 303 13.08 10.49 21.12
CA GLU A 303 12.74 10.12 19.76
C GLU A 303 12.55 8.61 19.61
N THR A 304 13.34 7.79 20.34
CA THR A 304 13.15 6.35 20.41
C THR A 304 11.82 5.99 21.06
N VAL A 305 11.50 6.66 22.17
CA VAL A 305 10.23 6.47 22.89
C VAL A 305 9.04 6.67 21.94
N ILE A 306 9.01 7.80 21.23
CA ILE A 306 7.92 8.13 20.29
C ILE A 306 7.88 7.15 19.11
N LEU A 307 9.03 6.67 18.65
CA LEU A 307 9.12 5.69 17.56
C LEU A 307 8.46 4.36 17.96
N GLY A 308 8.55 3.95 19.22
CA GLY A 308 7.94 2.72 19.73
C GLY A 308 6.42 2.65 19.60
N ILE A 309 5.76 3.76 19.35
CA ILE A 309 4.33 3.84 19.04
C ILE A 309 4.03 4.27 17.59
N GLY A 310 5.04 4.21 16.72
CA GLY A 310 4.89 4.54 15.29
C GLY A 310 4.68 6.01 14.98
N GLN A 311 5.27 6.90 15.77
CA GLN A 311 5.22 8.34 15.59
C GLN A 311 6.64 8.92 15.38
N GLY A 312 6.76 10.22 15.31
CA GLY A 312 8.03 10.91 15.10
C GLY A 312 8.44 10.97 13.63
N TYR A 313 9.66 10.56 13.30
CA TYR A 313 10.19 10.62 11.94
C TYR A 313 9.78 9.45 11.05
N MET A 314 9.22 8.39 11.62
CA MET A 314 8.84 7.20 10.88
C MET A 314 7.73 7.50 9.88
N GLN A 315 7.94 7.08 8.63
CA GLN A 315 6.97 7.20 7.55
C GLN A 315 6.92 5.90 6.74
N VAL A 316 5.74 5.36 6.59
CA VAL A 316 5.51 4.10 5.86
C VAL A 316 4.39 4.24 4.86
N THR A 317 4.39 3.38 3.84
CA THR A 317 3.27 3.26 2.92
C THR A 317 2.23 2.27 3.45
N PRO A 318 0.96 2.37 3.03
CA PRO A 318 -0.06 1.37 3.32
C PRO A 318 0.31 -0.04 2.83
N LEU A 319 1.06 -0.16 1.73
CA LEU A 319 1.58 -1.43 1.24
C LEU A 319 2.60 -2.04 2.22
N GLN A 320 3.52 -1.24 2.75
CA GLN A 320 4.48 -1.69 3.76
C GLN A 320 3.78 -2.19 5.02
N LEU A 321 2.72 -1.51 5.47
CA LEU A 321 1.93 -1.97 6.63
C LEU A 321 1.21 -3.30 6.35
N ALA A 322 0.68 -3.47 5.13
CA ALA A 322 0.08 -4.74 4.73
C ALA A 322 1.13 -5.87 4.73
N GLN A 323 2.32 -5.61 4.18
CA GLN A 323 3.41 -6.59 4.13
C GLN A 323 3.95 -6.93 5.53
N ALA A 324 4.19 -5.94 6.39
CA ALA A 324 4.62 -6.18 7.77
C ALA A 324 3.60 -7.04 8.54
N THR A 325 2.31 -6.75 8.36
CA THR A 325 1.23 -7.57 8.93
C THR A 325 1.18 -8.98 8.31
N ALA A 326 1.47 -9.11 7.01
CA ALA A 326 1.52 -10.42 6.34
C ALA A 326 2.67 -11.29 6.89
N LEU A 327 3.79 -10.70 7.27
CA LEU A 327 4.87 -11.43 7.94
C LEU A 327 4.45 -11.98 9.31
N ILE A 328 3.67 -11.22 10.09
CA ILE A 328 3.10 -11.74 11.34
C ILE A 328 2.13 -12.89 11.05
N ALA A 329 1.22 -12.70 10.08
CA ALA A 329 0.24 -13.70 9.68
C ALA A 329 0.91 -15.00 9.16
N ASN A 330 2.03 -14.89 8.50
CA ASN A 330 2.79 -15.98 7.87
C ASN A 330 4.04 -16.40 8.67
N LYS A 331 4.12 -15.98 9.94
CA LYS A 331 5.21 -16.37 10.88
C LYS A 331 6.61 -16.11 10.32
N GLY A 332 6.78 -14.93 9.72
CA GLY A 332 8.06 -14.45 9.20
C GLY A 332 8.41 -14.89 7.78
N VAL A 333 7.59 -15.69 7.11
CA VAL A 333 7.84 -16.08 5.73
C VAL A 333 7.56 -14.91 4.79
N TRP A 334 8.58 -14.51 4.02
CA TRP A 334 8.47 -13.44 3.05
C TRP A 334 7.85 -13.93 1.73
N ASN A 335 6.72 -13.32 1.37
CA ASN A 335 6.13 -13.37 0.04
C ASN A 335 5.92 -11.94 -0.42
N ARG A 336 6.70 -11.49 -1.40
CA ARG A 336 6.67 -10.08 -1.84
C ARG A 336 5.37 -9.74 -2.54
N PRO A 337 4.72 -8.62 -2.19
CA PRO A 337 3.51 -8.16 -2.85
C PRO A 337 3.70 -7.99 -4.36
N HIS A 338 2.77 -8.52 -5.16
CA HIS A 338 2.80 -8.41 -6.61
C HIS A 338 1.39 -8.39 -7.20
N LEU A 339 1.27 -7.76 -8.36
CA LEU A 339 0.02 -7.64 -9.11
C LEU A 339 -0.09 -8.68 -10.23
N ALA A 340 1.02 -9.02 -10.90
CA ALA A 340 0.99 -10.02 -11.97
C ALA A 340 0.97 -11.43 -11.39
N LYS A 341 -0.08 -12.18 -11.68
CA LYS A 341 -0.21 -13.59 -11.36
C LYS A 341 0.48 -14.47 -12.39
N THR A 342 0.30 -14.19 -13.67
CA THR A 342 1.02 -14.89 -14.76
C THR A 342 1.26 -13.95 -15.94
N ILE A 343 2.36 -14.21 -16.66
CA ILE A 343 2.71 -13.59 -17.93
C ILE A 343 2.75 -14.72 -18.98
N ASN A 344 1.85 -14.71 -19.95
CA ASN A 344 1.62 -15.82 -20.89
C ASN A 344 1.50 -17.19 -20.18
N GLY A 345 0.81 -17.23 -19.04
CA GLY A 345 0.58 -18.46 -18.27
C GLY A 345 1.72 -18.89 -17.35
N VAL A 346 2.83 -18.14 -17.30
CA VAL A 346 3.98 -18.42 -16.40
C VAL A 346 3.98 -17.42 -15.26
N ALA A 347 4.09 -17.90 -14.03
CA ALA A 347 4.20 -17.03 -12.85
C ALA A 347 5.53 -16.25 -12.89
N PRO A 348 5.52 -14.95 -12.54
CA PRO A 348 6.76 -14.18 -12.41
C PRO A 348 7.64 -14.77 -11.30
N VAL A 349 8.96 -14.74 -11.52
CA VAL A 349 9.93 -15.23 -10.55
C VAL A 349 10.51 -14.05 -9.78
N ASP A 350 10.59 -14.18 -8.45
CA ASP A 350 11.34 -13.22 -7.64
C ASP A 350 12.84 -13.55 -7.74
N GLU A 351 13.56 -12.73 -8.51
CA GLU A 351 15.02 -12.90 -8.70
C GLU A 351 15.82 -12.47 -7.46
N ASN A 352 15.23 -11.71 -6.56
CA ASN A 352 15.88 -11.16 -5.38
C ASN A 352 14.97 -11.33 -4.14
N PRO A 353 14.73 -12.59 -3.68
CA PRO A 353 13.84 -12.84 -2.57
C PRO A 353 14.37 -12.21 -1.28
N MET A 354 13.46 -11.66 -0.50
CA MET A 354 13.77 -11.15 0.83
C MET A 354 13.99 -12.32 1.80
N PRO A 355 14.94 -12.20 2.74
CA PRO A 355 15.17 -13.23 3.74
C PRO A 355 13.99 -13.33 4.71
N ASN A 356 13.61 -14.55 5.08
CA ASN A 356 12.58 -14.77 6.09
C ASN A 356 13.01 -14.22 7.45
N VAL A 357 12.05 -13.67 8.19
CA VAL A 357 12.26 -13.26 9.60
C VAL A 357 12.21 -14.51 10.48
N VAL A 358 13.31 -14.87 11.09
CA VAL A 358 13.43 -16.08 11.92
C VAL A 358 13.63 -15.69 13.36
N LEU A 359 12.65 -15.99 14.22
CA LEU A 359 12.73 -15.72 15.65
C LEU A 359 13.47 -16.85 16.40
N LYS A 360 14.14 -16.50 17.49
CA LYS A 360 14.80 -17.45 18.41
C LYS A 360 13.80 -18.42 19.03
N ASP A 361 12.62 -17.91 19.38
CA ASP A 361 11.50 -18.72 19.85
C ASP A 361 10.28 -18.54 18.89
N PRO A 362 9.95 -19.55 18.08
CA PRO A 362 8.80 -19.46 17.18
C PRO A 362 7.46 -19.23 17.88
N ARG A 363 7.35 -19.46 19.20
CA ARG A 363 6.14 -19.21 19.99
C ARG A 363 5.84 -17.72 20.13
N ASP A 364 6.83 -16.85 19.92
CA ASP A 364 6.63 -15.40 19.95
C ASP A 364 5.68 -14.90 18.87
N TRP A 365 5.61 -15.57 17.70
CA TRP A 365 4.60 -15.30 16.69
C TRP A 365 3.19 -15.54 17.21
N GLU A 366 2.99 -16.66 17.93
CA GLU A 366 1.67 -17.00 18.50
C GLU A 366 1.28 -16.04 19.63
N GLN A 367 2.25 -15.63 20.44
CA GLN A 367 2.04 -14.67 21.53
C GLN A 367 1.50 -13.34 20.97
N VAL A 368 2.15 -12.81 19.93
CA VAL A 368 1.73 -11.54 19.32
C VAL A 368 0.42 -11.70 18.58
N ASN A 369 0.21 -12.79 17.82
CA ASN A 369 -1.07 -13.10 17.18
C ASN A 369 -2.21 -13.17 18.21
N HIS A 370 -1.98 -13.80 19.37
CA HIS A 370 -2.95 -13.85 20.46
C HIS A 370 -3.32 -12.44 20.95
N GLY A 371 -2.34 -11.58 21.22
CA GLY A 371 -2.57 -10.18 21.58
C GLY A 371 -3.41 -9.44 20.51
N MET A 372 -3.13 -9.66 19.22
CA MET A 372 -3.91 -9.09 18.11
C MET A 372 -5.35 -9.63 18.02
N GLN A 373 -5.58 -10.90 18.38
CA GLN A 373 -6.95 -11.46 18.51
C GLN A 373 -7.71 -10.79 19.66
N LEU A 374 -7.06 -10.53 20.79
CA LEU A 374 -7.68 -9.85 21.93
C LEU A 374 -8.14 -8.42 21.58
N VAL A 375 -7.45 -7.71 20.66
CA VAL A 375 -7.90 -6.41 20.15
C VAL A 375 -9.32 -6.48 19.61
N MET A 376 -9.68 -7.60 18.97
CA MET A 376 -10.93 -7.80 18.25
C MET A 376 -12.00 -8.53 19.08
N HIS A 377 -11.61 -9.45 19.96
CA HIS A 377 -12.53 -10.40 20.56
C HIS A 377 -12.66 -10.32 22.08
N ASP A 378 -11.70 -9.71 22.79
CA ASP A 378 -11.83 -9.50 24.25
C ASP A 378 -12.87 -8.40 24.53
N PRO A 379 -13.65 -8.50 25.61
CA PRO A 379 -14.57 -7.44 26.06
C PRO A 379 -13.93 -6.07 26.24
N ARG A 380 -12.66 -6.02 26.55
CA ARG A 380 -11.84 -4.80 26.73
C ARG A 380 -11.08 -4.41 25.45
N GLY A 381 -11.17 -5.20 24.37
CA GLY A 381 -10.46 -4.96 23.12
C GLY A 381 -10.88 -3.63 22.46
N ILE A 382 -9.89 -2.85 22.05
CA ILE A 382 -10.12 -1.49 21.54
C ILE A 382 -10.90 -1.45 20.22
N ALA A 383 -10.95 -2.56 19.47
CA ALA A 383 -11.70 -2.68 18.22
C ALA A 383 -12.81 -3.75 18.26
N ARG A 384 -13.22 -4.19 19.44
CA ARG A 384 -14.25 -5.24 19.63
C ARG A 384 -15.52 -5.01 18.80
N ALA A 385 -15.98 -3.75 18.72
CA ALA A 385 -17.20 -3.43 17.98
C ALA A 385 -17.11 -3.81 16.49
N ALA A 386 -15.93 -3.73 15.89
CA ALA A 386 -15.73 -4.11 14.49
C ALA A 386 -15.82 -5.63 14.27
N ALA A 387 -15.48 -6.45 15.27
CA ALA A 387 -15.53 -7.91 15.16
C ALA A 387 -16.90 -8.51 15.56
N GLN A 388 -17.83 -7.68 16.01
CA GLN A 388 -19.14 -8.19 16.47
C GLN A 388 -19.88 -8.93 15.34
N GLY A 389 -20.33 -10.16 15.63
CA GLY A 389 -21.03 -11.02 14.66
C GLY A 389 -20.13 -11.68 13.61
N ALA A 390 -18.80 -11.58 13.71
CA ALA A 390 -17.90 -12.32 12.82
C ALA A 390 -18.02 -13.83 13.04
N GLN A 391 -18.08 -14.59 11.94
CA GLN A 391 -18.14 -16.06 11.97
C GLN A 391 -16.74 -16.70 11.99
N TYR A 392 -15.69 -15.90 12.03
CA TYR A 392 -14.28 -16.27 12.01
C TYR A 392 -13.50 -15.41 13.00
N ARG A 393 -12.35 -15.86 13.42
CA ARG A 393 -11.47 -15.07 14.27
C ARG A 393 -10.62 -14.10 13.45
N ILE A 394 -10.54 -12.87 13.92
CA ILE A 394 -9.74 -11.79 13.32
C ILE A 394 -8.62 -11.45 14.28
N ALA A 395 -7.41 -11.38 13.77
CA ALA A 395 -6.30 -10.73 14.45
C ALA A 395 -6.10 -9.32 13.84
N GLY A 396 -6.01 -8.29 14.66
CA GLY A 396 -5.91 -6.93 14.12
C GLY A 396 -5.28 -5.94 15.08
N LYS A 397 -4.91 -4.79 14.54
CA LYS A 397 -4.36 -3.67 15.30
C LYS A 397 -4.83 -2.34 14.74
N SER A 398 -5.41 -1.52 15.60
CA SER A 398 -5.79 -0.14 15.28
C SER A 398 -4.61 0.82 15.43
N GLY A 399 -4.58 1.85 14.60
CA GLY A 399 -3.66 2.96 14.69
C GLY A 399 -4.38 4.30 14.56
N THR A 400 -3.82 5.30 15.19
CA THR A 400 -4.17 6.70 15.02
C THR A 400 -2.87 7.46 14.83
N ALA A 401 -2.72 8.11 13.68
CA ALA A 401 -1.51 8.84 13.35
C ALA A 401 -1.79 10.35 13.43
N GLN A 402 -1.05 11.03 14.28
CA GLN A 402 -1.16 12.47 14.43
C GLN A 402 -0.70 13.18 13.15
N VAL A 403 -1.53 14.10 12.66
CA VAL A 403 -1.22 14.96 11.50
C VAL A 403 -0.60 16.29 11.97
N VAL A 404 -1.04 16.79 13.12
CA VAL A 404 -0.56 18.05 13.70
C VAL A 404 -0.07 17.79 15.12
N ALA A 405 1.09 18.36 15.43
CA ALA A 405 1.63 18.28 16.79
C ALA A 405 0.73 19.01 17.81
N ILE A 406 0.39 18.34 18.90
CA ILE A 406 -0.36 18.93 20.02
C ILE A 406 0.66 19.42 21.05
N LYS A 407 0.54 20.68 21.48
CA LYS A 407 1.44 21.24 22.49
C LYS A 407 1.26 20.54 23.85
N GLN A 408 2.34 20.49 24.62
CA GLN A 408 2.29 19.95 25.99
C GLN A 408 1.27 20.74 26.83
N GLY A 409 0.31 20.02 27.46
CA GLY A 409 -0.79 20.63 28.23
C GLY A 409 -2.08 20.87 27.46
N GLU A 410 -2.04 20.88 26.13
CA GLU A 410 -3.25 20.94 25.30
C GLU A 410 -3.88 19.56 25.11
N ARG A 411 -5.18 19.53 24.84
CA ARG A 411 -5.92 18.31 24.46
C ARG A 411 -6.40 18.43 23.03
N TYR A 412 -6.34 17.33 22.31
CA TYR A 412 -6.98 17.25 20.99
C TYR A 412 -8.47 17.62 21.11
N ASN A 413 -8.93 18.54 20.26
CA ASN A 413 -10.32 18.95 20.21
C ASN A 413 -10.81 18.93 18.77
N ARG A 414 -11.56 17.88 18.45
CA ARG A 414 -12.15 17.65 17.12
C ARG A 414 -12.89 18.87 16.57
N ASN A 415 -13.66 19.53 17.40
CA ASN A 415 -14.51 20.65 16.95
C ASN A 415 -13.72 21.91 16.63
N LYS A 416 -12.49 22.03 17.14
CA LYS A 416 -11.57 23.15 16.87
C LYS A 416 -10.51 22.80 15.81
N THR A 417 -10.37 21.53 15.44
CA THR A 417 -9.39 21.08 14.46
C THR A 417 -10.03 21.05 13.06
N LEU A 418 -9.42 21.76 12.11
CA LEU A 418 -9.82 21.69 10.71
C LEU A 418 -9.85 20.24 10.24
N GLU A 419 -10.81 19.87 9.40
CA GLU A 419 -10.98 18.47 8.96
C GLU A 419 -9.65 17.86 8.46
N ARG A 420 -8.92 18.58 7.61
CA ARG A 420 -7.65 18.11 7.02
C ARG A 420 -6.46 18.07 8.00
N HIS A 421 -6.63 18.56 9.21
CA HIS A 421 -5.64 18.50 10.28
C HIS A 421 -5.98 17.43 11.33
N ARG A 422 -7.11 16.74 11.17
CA ARG A 422 -7.48 15.63 12.05
C ARG A 422 -6.56 14.46 11.82
N ASP A 423 -6.42 13.63 12.85
CA ASP A 423 -5.56 12.46 12.82
C ASP A 423 -6.03 11.45 11.76
N ASN A 424 -5.09 10.72 11.19
CA ASN A 424 -5.39 9.63 10.26
C ASN A 424 -5.81 8.38 11.04
N ALA A 425 -6.84 7.69 10.53
CA ALA A 425 -7.30 6.42 11.08
C ALA A 425 -6.67 5.26 10.30
N LEU A 426 -5.99 4.36 11.02
CA LEU A 426 -5.37 3.18 10.44
C LEU A 426 -5.90 1.91 11.10
N PHE A 427 -5.93 0.85 10.33
CA PHE A 427 -6.18 -0.49 10.84
C PHE A 427 -5.47 -1.53 9.96
N VAL A 428 -4.80 -2.47 10.61
CA VAL A 428 -4.23 -3.65 9.96
C VAL A 428 -4.81 -4.90 10.60
N GLY A 429 -4.96 -5.96 9.82
CA GLY A 429 -5.43 -7.23 10.37
C GLY A 429 -5.47 -8.33 9.34
N PHE A 430 -5.65 -9.55 9.83
CA PHE A 430 -5.73 -10.73 9.00
C PHE A 430 -6.79 -11.72 9.53
N ALA A 431 -7.24 -12.57 8.66
CA ALA A 431 -8.23 -13.58 8.96
C ALA A 431 -8.11 -14.82 8.03
N PRO A 432 -8.55 -16.03 8.50
CA PRO A 432 -8.73 -16.39 9.91
C PRO A 432 -7.44 -16.25 10.71
N ALA A 433 -7.53 -15.94 12.00
CA ALA A 433 -6.33 -15.72 12.82
C ALA A 433 -5.43 -16.96 12.95
N GLU A 434 -6.02 -18.17 12.85
CA GLU A 434 -5.34 -19.44 12.97
C GLU A 434 -4.66 -19.89 11.65
N HIS A 435 -5.29 -19.59 10.52
CA HIS A 435 -4.84 -19.96 9.17
C HIS A 435 -5.08 -18.79 8.21
N PRO A 436 -4.26 -17.74 8.27
CA PRO A 436 -4.49 -16.51 7.54
C PRO A 436 -4.59 -16.72 6.02
N LYS A 437 -5.65 -16.18 5.41
CA LYS A 437 -5.93 -16.21 3.98
C LYS A 437 -5.99 -14.83 3.35
N ILE A 438 -6.18 -13.82 4.18
CA ILE A 438 -6.19 -12.43 3.75
C ILE A 438 -5.59 -11.55 4.84
N VAL A 439 -4.77 -10.62 4.42
CA VAL A 439 -4.27 -9.50 5.23
C VAL A 439 -4.80 -8.22 4.63
N ILE A 440 -5.28 -7.32 5.48
CA ILE A 440 -5.83 -6.03 5.03
C ILE A 440 -5.17 -4.89 5.81
N SER A 441 -4.73 -3.87 5.08
CA SER A 441 -4.31 -2.57 5.61
C SER A 441 -5.27 -1.49 5.11
N VAL A 442 -5.84 -0.74 6.03
CA VAL A 442 -6.71 0.41 5.73
C VAL A 442 -6.11 1.66 6.33
N MET A 443 -6.01 2.71 5.53
CA MET A 443 -5.65 4.05 5.96
C MET A 443 -6.69 5.05 5.48
N ILE A 444 -7.23 5.85 6.38
CA ILE A 444 -8.23 6.88 6.11
C ILE A 444 -7.67 8.21 6.57
N GLU A 445 -7.43 9.10 5.61
CA GLU A 445 -6.97 10.46 5.91
C GLU A 445 -8.02 11.19 6.75
N ASN A 446 -7.56 11.78 7.84
CA ASN A 446 -8.38 12.61 8.74
C ASN A 446 -9.57 11.86 9.38
N GLY A 447 -9.49 10.52 9.44
CA GLY A 447 -10.54 9.63 9.97
C GLY A 447 -10.57 9.51 11.49
N GLU A 448 -9.55 10.04 12.20
CA GLU A 448 -9.38 10.08 13.66
C GLU A 448 -9.15 8.69 14.30
N ALA A 449 -10.18 7.99 14.72
CA ALA A 449 -10.05 6.78 15.53
C ALA A 449 -10.01 5.49 14.70
N GLY A 450 -8.83 4.88 14.55
CA GLY A 450 -8.63 3.69 13.72
C GLY A 450 -9.59 2.54 14.05
N GLY A 451 -9.73 2.16 15.31
CA GLY A 451 -10.63 1.07 15.72
C GLY A 451 -12.10 1.31 15.40
N ARG A 452 -12.56 2.57 15.42
CA ARG A 452 -13.97 2.93 15.16
C ARG A 452 -14.27 3.23 13.70
N VAL A 453 -13.28 3.68 12.92
CA VAL A 453 -13.49 4.16 11.55
C VAL A 453 -12.87 3.21 10.53
N ALA A 454 -11.62 2.79 10.72
CA ALA A 454 -10.94 1.87 9.80
C ALA A 454 -11.23 0.39 10.11
N GLY A 455 -11.44 0.02 11.37
CA GLY A 455 -11.78 -1.36 11.77
C GLY A 455 -13.04 -1.91 11.09
N PRO A 456 -14.19 -1.20 11.06
CA PRO A 456 -15.37 -1.62 10.32
C PRO A 456 -15.14 -1.81 8.82
N VAL A 457 -14.28 -0.99 8.21
CA VAL A 457 -13.90 -1.13 6.78
C VAL A 457 -13.18 -2.46 6.56
N VAL A 458 -12.17 -2.77 7.39
CA VAL A 458 -11.46 -4.06 7.34
C VAL A 458 -12.45 -5.23 7.49
N ARG A 459 -13.39 -5.13 8.43
CA ARG A 459 -14.40 -6.17 8.64
C ARG A 459 -15.29 -6.38 7.42
N GLN A 460 -15.81 -5.33 6.81
CA GLN A 460 -16.66 -5.43 5.61
C GLN A 460 -15.93 -6.11 4.46
N ILE A 461 -14.65 -5.78 4.26
CA ILE A 461 -13.83 -6.41 3.21
C ILE A 461 -13.58 -7.89 3.52
N MET A 462 -13.30 -8.24 4.78
CA MET A 462 -13.15 -9.64 5.19
C MET A 462 -14.44 -10.43 5.00
N ASP A 463 -15.60 -9.84 5.31
CA ASP A 463 -16.92 -10.47 5.09
C ASP A 463 -17.19 -10.70 3.60
N ALA A 464 -16.78 -9.82 2.71
CA ALA A 464 -16.90 -10.01 1.26
C ALA A 464 -16.03 -11.18 0.75
N CYS A 465 -14.92 -11.47 1.41
CA CYS A 465 -14.08 -12.63 1.11
C CYS A 465 -14.70 -13.95 1.62
N ALA A 466 -15.51 -13.90 2.67
CA ALA A 466 -15.92 -15.07 3.44
C ALA A 466 -16.75 -16.13 2.68
N PRO A 467 -17.72 -15.80 1.78
CA PRO A 467 -18.64 -16.78 1.25
C PRO A 467 -18.10 -17.67 0.12
N ALA A 468 -17.08 -17.26 -0.62
CA ALA A 468 -16.80 -17.88 -1.91
C ALA A 468 -15.42 -18.50 -2.10
N ARG A 469 -14.37 -18.05 -1.39
CA ARG A 469 -12.99 -18.44 -1.73
C ARG A 469 -12.02 -18.62 -0.56
N ILE A 470 -12.30 -18.05 0.60
CA ILE A 470 -11.32 -17.97 1.70
C ILE A 470 -11.71 -18.84 2.89
N TRP A 471 -12.98 -19.02 3.14
CA TRP A 471 -13.49 -19.89 4.21
C TRP A 471 -14.32 -21.03 3.63
N PRO A 472 -13.95 -22.29 3.83
CA PRO A 472 -14.91 -23.37 3.60
C PRO A 472 -16.08 -23.13 4.55
N LEU A 473 -17.28 -22.95 4.01
CA LEU A 473 -18.52 -23.07 4.75
C LEU A 473 -18.50 -24.45 5.40
N ARG A 474 -18.52 -24.52 6.72
CA ARG A 474 -18.77 -25.76 7.45
C ARG A 474 -20.22 -26.17 7.31
#